data_36cec61a3152049760eae7b584852cb6
#
_entry.id   36cec61a3152049760eae7b584852cb6
#
_cell.length_a   1.000
_cell.length_b   1.000
_cell.length_c   1.000
_cell.angle_alpha   90.00
_cell.angle_beta   90.00
_cell.angle_gamma   90.00
#
_symmetry.space_group_name_H-M   'P 1'
#
loop_
_entity.id
_entity.type
_entity.pdbx_description
1 polymer ?
#
loop_
_entity_poly.entity_id
_entity_poly.type
_entity_poly.pdbx_seq_one_letter_code
_entity_poly.pdbx_strand_id
1 'polypeptide(L)'
;MTRFIGRKPELAALTQQFEQVVSRTAEGRAGRAVLIRGRRRVGKSRLVEEFIEHSGVPSVYFTAVGGSREADLAAFVKDVVHSDLPGASVVADLATPQSWDAAFQALVTVLPTDVPSIVVMDEVPYVVRQDPSFEGVLQRTFDRVLVHRPVLLVLVGSDLAMMEQLDA
;
A
#
# COMPACT_ATOMS: atom_id res chain seq x y z
N MET A 1 9.52 -22.46 9.57
CA MET A 1 9.74 -21.25 8.74
C MET A 1 9.90 -21.68 7.29
N THR A 2 8.92 -21.43 6.45
CA THR A 2 8.99 -21.81 5.04
C THR A 2 9.93 -20.83 4.33
N ARG A 3 11.09 -21.33 3.93
CA ARG A 3 12.09 -20.52 3.23
C ARG A 3 11.59 -20.20 1.84
N PHE A 4 11.49 -18.94 1.51
CA PHE A 4 11.07 -18.49 0.18
C PHE A 4 12.21 -18.73 -0.80
N ILE A 5 12.04 -19.74 -1.66
CA ILE A 5 13.07 -20.11 -2.64
C ILE A 5 12.60 -19.63 -4.02
N GLY A 6 13.42 -18.85 -4.72
CA GLY A 6 13.22 -18.54 -6.14
C GLY A 6 12.71 -17.15 -6.49
N ARG A 7 12.61 -16.20 -5.52
CA ARG A 7 12.15 -14.84 -5.77
C ARG A 7 13.15 -13.74 -5.39
N LYS A 8 14.42 -14.07 -5.42
CA LYS A 8 15.50 -13.13 -5.10
C LYS A 8 15.54 -11.89 -6.00
N PRO A 9 15.34 -11.99 -7.35
CA PRO A 9 15.33 -10.81 -8.21
C PRO A 9 14.18 -9.84 -7.90
N GLU A 10 12.98 -10.36 -7.63
CA GLU A 10 11.81 -9.56 -7.32
C GLU A 10 11.93 -8.88 -5.96
N LEU A 11 12.45 -9.61 -4.96
CA LEU A 11 12.74 -9.04 -3.65
C LEU A 11 13.80 -7.95 -3.74
N ALA A 12 14.85 -8.15 -4.54
CA ALA A 12 15.88 -7.16 -4.80
C ALA A 12 15.32 -5.91 -5.48
N ALA A 13 14.39 -6.06 -6.43
CA ALA A 13 13.73 -4.95 -7.10
C ALA A 13 12.89 -4.10 -6.12
N LEU A 14 12.12 -4.74 -5.25
CA LEU A 14 11.37 -4.05 -4.19
C LEU A 14 12.32 -3.31 -3.23
N THR A 15 13.37 -3.96 -2.81
CA THR A 15 14.39 -3.37 -1.93
C THR A 15 15.03 -2.15 -2.59
N GLN A 16 15.36 -2.22 -3.86
CA GLN A 16 15.91 -1.09 -4.61
C GLN A 16 14.95 0.10 -4.66
N GLN A 17 13.66 -0.13 -4.91
CA GLN A 17 12.67 0.94 -4.89
C GLN A 17 12.54 1.57 -3.50
N PHE A 18 12.58 0.76 -2.46
CA PHE A 18 12.54 1.24 -1.09
C PHE A 18 13.80 2.03 -0.70
N GLU A 19 14.97 1.59 -1.11
CA GLU A 19 16.23 2.33 -0.90
C GLU A 19 16.20 3.72 -1.52
N GLN A 20 15.51 3.89 -2.65
CA GLN A 20 15.29 5.21 -3.25
C GLN A 20 14.37 6.09 -2.40
N VAL A 21 13.36 5.51 -1.74
CA VAL A 21 12.55 6.24 -0.77
C VAL A 21 13.42 6.72 0.39
N VAL A 22 14.22 5.83 0.96
CA VAL A 22 15.13 6.14 2.08
C VAL A 22 16.11 7.26 1.69
N SER A 23 16.77 7.14 0.56
CA SER A 23 17.80 8.11 0.12
C SER A 23 17.22 9.49 -0.18
N ARG A 24 15.95 9.58 -0.57
CA ARG A 24 15.27 10.83 -0.92
C ARG A 24 14.42 11.43 0.19
N THR A 25 14.40 10.81 1.36
CA THR A 25 13.57 11.29 2.49
C THR A 25 13.84 12.76 2.81
N ALA A 26 15.09 13.19 2.79
CA ALA A 26 15.45 14.56 3.05
C ALA A 26 15.11 15.55 1.91
N GLU A 27 14.83 15.06 0.71
CA GLU A 27 14.55 15.89 -0.47
C GLU A 27 13.08 16.34 -0.57
N GLY A 28 12.17 15.76 0.23
CA GLY A 28 10.75 16.10 0.26
C GLY A 28 9.91 15.55 -0.90
N ARG A 29 10.48 14.70 -1.75
CA ARG A 29 9.80 13.98 -2.83
C ARG A 29 10.23 12.51 -2.89
N ALA A 30 10.19 11.86 -1.76
CA ALA A 30 10.67 10.49 -1.60
C ALA A 30 9.62 9.43 -1.97
N GLY A 31 8.34 9.77 -1.96
CA GLY A 31 7.25 8.81 -2.17
C GLY A 31 7.32 8.13 -3.53
N ARG A 32 7.13 6.81 -3.53
CA ARG A 32 7.12 5.96 -4.73
C ARG A 32 5.98 4.97 -4.69
N ALA A 33 5.50 4.57 -5.85
CA ALA A 33 4.52 3.51 -6.01
C ALA A 33 5.10 2.38 -6.86
N VAL A 34 4.79 1.14 -6.47
CA VAL A 34 5.20 -0.06 -7.19
C VAL A 34 3.98 -0.94 -7.43
N LEU A 35 3.82 -1.45 -8.65
CA LEU A 35 2.81 -2.42 -8.99
C LEU A 35 3.40 -3.82 -9.07
N ILE A 36 2.78 -4.76 -8.34
CA ILE A 36 3.10 -6.18 -8.41
C ILE A 36 1.93 -6.90 -9.05
N ARG A 37 2.12 -7.35 -10.27
CA ARG A 37 1.10 -8.05 -11.04
C ARG A 37 1.56 -9.46 -11.37
N GLY A 38 0.61 -10.36 -11.56
CA GLY A 38 0.89 -11.74 -11.91
C GLY A 38 -0.28 -12.64 -11.56
N ARG A 39 -0.25 -13.87 -12.08
CA ARG A 39 -1.31 -14.85 -11.86
C ARG A 39 -1.53 -15.12 -10.36
N ARG A 40 -2.75 -15.56 -10.01
CA ARG A 40 -3.04 -16.02 -8.67
C ARG A 40 -2.10 -17.16 -8.25
N ARG A 41 -1.84 -17.26 -6.95
CA ARG A 41 -1.05 -18.32 -6.31
C ARG A 41 0.42 -18.38 -6.76
N VAL A 42 0.96 -17.32 -7.33
CA VAL A 42 2.39 -17.24 -7.66
C VAL A 42 3.25 -16.65 -6.53
N GLY A 43 2.66 -16.44 -5.34
CA GLY A 43 3.38 -16.00 -4.15
C GLY A 43 3.66 -14.51 -4.06
N LYS A 44 2.86 -13.65 -4.72
CA LYS A 44 3.04 -12.18 -4.66
C LYS A 44 2.92 -11.64 -3.23
N SER A 45 1.84 -12.00 -2.54
CA SER A 45 1.60 -11.52 -1.17
C SER A 45 2.71 -11.96 -0.23
N ARG A 46 3.15 -13.21 -0.34
CA ARG A 46 4.26 -13.75 0.46
C ARG A 46 5.56 -13.00 0.22
N LEU A 47 5.84 -12.65 -1.03
CA LEU A 47 7.00 -11.83 -1.39
C LEU A 47 6.97 -10.48 -0.68
N VAL A 48 5.83 -9.82 -0.68
CA VAL A 48 5.65 -8.50 -0.05
C VAL A 48 5.76 -8.61 1.47
N GLU A 49 5.16 -9.63 2.07
CA GLU A 49 5.30 -9.90 3.51
C GLU A 49 6.78 -10.07 3.91
N GLU A 50 7.52 -10.89 3.16
CA GLU A 50 8.95 -11.09 3.41
C GLU A 50 9.74 -9.78 3.26
N PHE A 51 9.42 -8.99 2.25
CA PHE A 51 10.04 -7.68 2.06
C PHE A 51 9.80 -6.75 3.25
N ILE A 52 8.57 -6.68 3.77
CA ILE A 52 8.22 -5.87 4.93
C ILE A 52 8.99 -6.34 6.17
N GLU A 53 9.04 -7.64 6.42
CA GLU A 53 9.79 -8.20 7.55
C GLU A 53 11.27 -7.79 7.53
N HIS A 54 11.89 -7.79 6.35
CA HIS A 54 13.29 -7.41 6.21
C HIS A 54 13.53 -5.89 6.25
N SER A 55 12.52 -5.09 5.94
CA SER A 55 12.66 -3.63 5.90
C SER A 55 12.84 -3.00 7.28
N GLY A 56 12.22 -3.57 8.31
CA GLY A 56 12.27 -3.07 9.68
C GLY A 56 11.60 -1.72 9.90
N VAL A 57 10.80 -1.23 8.94
CA VAL A 57 10.11 0.07 9.03
C VAL A 57 8.62 -0.10 9.33
N PRO A 58 7.94 0.96 9.84
CA PRO A 58 6.50 0.93 10.04
C PRO A 58 5.76 0.65 8.73
N SER A 59 4.72 -0.18 8.81
CA SER A 59 3.97 -0.59 7.63
C SER A 59 2.51 -0.85 7.93
N VAL A 60 1.69 -0.79 6.90
CA VAL A 60 0.31 -1.29 6.91
C VAL A 60 0.10 -2.20 5.71
N TYR A 61 -0.57 -3.32 5.92
CA TYR A 61 -0.92 -4.29 4.88
C TYR A 61 -2.43 -4.48 4.85
N PHE A 62 -3.05 -4.05 3.76
CA PHE A 62 -4.48 -4.21 3.51
C PHE A 62 -4.69 -5.20 2.38
N THR A 63 -5.64 -6.14 2.57
CA THR A 63 -6.08 -7.07 1.53
C THR A 63 -7.56 -6.91 1.28
N ALA A 64 -7.96 -6.56 0.06
CA ALA A 64 -9.35 -6.52 -0.33
C ALA A 64 -9.92 -7.94 -0.45
N VAL A 65 -11.12 -8.15 0.05
CA VAL A 65 -11.78 -9.47 0.06
C VAL A 65 -12.84 -9.63 -1.03
N GLY A 66 -13.20 -8.55 -1.72
CA GLY A 66 -14.19 -8.59 -2.81
C GLY A 66 -15.64 -8.69 -2.35
N GLY A 67 -15.92 -8.39 -1.08
CA GLY A 67 -17.27 -8.40 -0.53
C GLY A 67 -18.08 -7.17 -0.95
N SER A 68 -17.96 -6.09 -0.18
CA SER A 68 -18.59 -4.81 -0.49
C SER A 68 -17.58 -3.67 -0.33
N ARG A 69 -17.89 -2.53 -0.95
CA ARG A 69 -17.10 -1.30 -0.78
C ARG A 69 -17.02 -0.89 0.69
N GLU A 70 -18.12 -0.94 1.40
CA GLU A 70 -18.20 -0.57 2.82
C GLU A 70 -17.36 -1.51 3.70
N ALA A 71 -17.38 -2.80 3.40
CA ALA A 71 -16.57 -3.79 4.12
C ALA A 71 -15.08 -3.58 3.89
N ASP A 72 -14.67 -3.28 2.66
CA ASP A 72 -13.26 -3.02 2.33
C ASP A 72 -12.78 -1.69 2.96
N LEU A 73 -13.61 -0.65 2.98
CA LEU A 73 -13.29 0.61 3.66
C LEU A 73 -13.10 0.41 5.17
N ALA A 74 -13.99 -0.35 5.81
CA ALA A 74 -13.87 -0.67 7.22
C ALA A 74 -12.63 -1.51 7.52
N ALA A 75 -12.33 -2.50 6.68
CA ALA A 75 -11.15 -3.35 6.81
C ALA A 75 -9.85 -2.53 6.64
N PHE A 76 -9.80 -1.62 5.68
CA PHE A 76 -8.66 -0.74 5.47
C PHE A 76 -8.34 0.10 6.71
N VAL A 77 -9.34 0.77 7.27
CA VAL A 77 -9.13 1.59 8.47
C VAL A 77 -8.75 0.74 9.67
N LYS A 78 -9.35 -0.44 9.82
CA LYS A 78 -8.97 -1.39 10.87
C LYS A 78 -7.50 -1.79 10.75
N ASP A 79 -7.03 -2.07 9.54
CA ASP A 79 -5.62 -2.42 9.31
C ASP A 79 -4.69 -1.23 9.63
N VAL A 80 -5.08 -0.01 9.29
CA VAL A 80 -4.33 1.20 9.65
C VAL A 80 -4.25 1.36 11.18
N VAL A 81 -5.37 1.22 11.89
CA VAL A 81 -5.44 1.34 13.36
C VAL A 81 -4.54 0.30 14.05
N HIS A 82 -4.50 -0.92 13.54
CA HIS A 82 -3.70 -2.01 14.12
C HIS A 82 -2.27 -2.09 13.58
N SER A 83 -1.88 -1.18 12.68
CA SER A 83 -0.53 -1.14 12.17
C SER A 83 0.47 -0.58 13.18
N ASP A 84 1.75 -0.72 12.89
CA ASP A 84 2.83 -0.13 13.66
C ASP A 84 3.21 1.29 13.19
N LEU A 85 2.37 1.92 12.35
CA LEU A 85 2.53 3.33 11.99
C LEU A 85 2.45 4.21 13.25
N PRO A 86 3.34 5.19 13.42
CA PRO A 86 3.46 5.95 14.66
C PRO A 86 2.18 6.67 15.11
N GLY A 87 1.37 7.11 14.17
CA GLY A 87 0.11 7.80 14.45
C GLY A 87 -1.14 6.92 14.43
N ALA A 88 -1.01 5.60 14.35
CA ALA A 88 -2.16 4.69 14.14
C ALA A 88 -3.28 4.84 15.18
N SER A 89 -2.94 5.09 16.44
CA SER A 89 -3.93 5.28 17.50
C SER A 89 -4.81 6.53 17.33
N VAL A 90 -4.33 7.53 16.61
CA VAL A 90 -5.07 8.79 16.38
C VAL A 90 -6.35 8.56 15.58
N VAL A 91 -6.33 7.58 14.66
CA VAL A 91 -7.48 7.26 13.81
C VAL A 91 -8.41 6.21 14.42
N ALA A 92 -8.08 5.64 15.58
CA ALA A 92 -8.89 4.60 16.23
C ALA A 92 -10.31 5.07 16.56
N ASP A 93 -10.47 6.35 16.90
CA ASP A 93 -11.74 6.95 17.27
C ASP A 93 -12.50 7.62 16.10
N LEU A 94 -11.92 7.57 14.90
CA LEU A 94 -12.57 8.12 13.72
C LEU A 94 -13.73 7.23 13.27
N ALA A 95 -14.80 7.86 12.80
CA ALA A 95 -15.89 7.15 12.17
C ALA A 95 -15.38 6.41 10.91
N THR A 96 -16.00 5.27 10.59
CA THR A 96 -15.67 4.53 9.37
C THR A 96 -15.84 5.43 8.15
N PRO A 97 -14.83 5.58 7.31
CA PRO A 97 -14.90 6.44 6.14
C PRO A 97 -15.95 5.94 5.15
N GLN A 98 -16.63 6.86 4.49
CA GLN A 98 -17.67 6.57 3.50
C GLN A 98 -17.12 6.54 2.06
N SER A 99 -15.85 6.85 1.87
CA SER A 99 -15.19 6.90 0.57
C SER A 99 -13.70 6.56 0.69
N TRP A 100 -13.12 6.15 -0.43
CA TRP A 100 -11.67 5.93 -0.48
C TRP A 100 -10.89 7.23 -0.31
N ASP A 101 -11.43 8.35 -0.75
CA ASP A 101 -10.81 9.65 -0.48
C ASP A 101 -10.69 9.91 1.03
N ALA A 102 -11.77 9.71 1.79
CA ALA A 102 -11.74 9.85 3.25
C ALA A 102 -10.82 8.82 3.92
N ALA A 103 -10.79 7.58 3.43
CA ALA A 103 -9.90 6.54 3.93
C ALA A 103 -8.42 6.90 3.73
N PHE A 104 -8.06 7.43 2.58
CA PHE A 104 -6.70 7.90 2.32
C PHE A 104 -6.33 9.14 3.12
N GLN A 105 -7.28 10.04 3.38
CA GLN A 105 -7.06 11.17 4.28
C GLN A 105 -6.69 10.67 5.70
N ALA A 106 -7.40 9.68 6.21
CA ALA A 106 -7.07 9.05 7.48
C ALA A 106 -5.67 8.42 7.47
N LEU A 107 -5.31 7.70 6.41
CA LEU A 107 -3.97 7.13 6.24
C LEU A 107 -2.89 8.22 6.27
N VAL A 108 -3.09 9.30 5.53
CA VAL A 108 -2.11 10.39 5.43
C VAL A 108 -1.84 11.02 6.81
N THR A 109 -2.84 11.11 7.67
CA THR A 109 -2.66 11.70 9.01
C THR A 109 -1.74 10.86 9.91
N VAL A 110 -1.59 9.56 9.65
CA VAL A 110 -0.77 8.65 10.46
C VAL A 110 0.56 8.29 9.82
N LEU A 111 0.74 8.60 8.54
CA LEU A 111 2.02 8.36 7.87
C LEU A 111 3.11 9.28 8.41
N PRO A 112 4.28 8.73 8.76
CA PRO A 112 5.41 9.55 9.20
C PRO A 112 5.88 10.50 8.09
N THR A 113 6.41 11.65 8.50
CA THR A 113 6.94 12.67 7.59
C THR A 113 8.46 12.62 7.46
N ASP A 114 9.13 12.01 8.41
CA ASP A 114 10.58 12.04 8.57
C ASP A 114 11.25 10.66 8.58
N VAL A 115 10.47 9.59 8.70
CA VAL A 115 10.95 8.21 8.63
C VAL A 115 10.23 7.44 7.53
N PRO A 116 10.94 6.54 6.82
CA PRO A 116 10.32 5.72 5.79
C PRO A 116 9.23 4.79 6.32
N SER A 117 8.21 4.56 5.52
CA SER A 117 7.13 3.61 5.80
C SER A 117 6.70 2.87 4.54
N ILE A 118 5.95 1.79 4.70
CA ILE A 118 5.44 0.97 3.60
C ILE A 118 3.93 0.84 3.75
N VAL A 119 3.20 1.09 2.66
CA VAL A 119 1.75 0.85 2.56
C VAL A 119 1.50 -0.17 1.48
N VAL A 120 0.84 -1.27 1.82
CA VAL A 120 0.48 -2.32 0.86
C VAL A 120 -1.03 -2.39 0.70
N MET A 121 -1.47 -2.39 -0.54
CA MET A 121 -2.85 -2.69 -0.91
C MET A 121 -2.83 -3.93 -1.80
N ASP A 122 -3.29 -5.04 -1.26
CA ASP A 122 -3.34 -6.32 -1.95
C ASP A 122 -4.75 -6.59 -2.50
N GLU A 123 -4.81 -7.32 -3.60
CA GLU A 123 -6.04 -7.62 -4.35
C GLU A 123 -6.79 -6.34 -4.79
N VAL A 124 -6.04 -5.32 -5.20
CA VAL A 124 -6.56 -4.03 -5.70
C VAL A 124 -7.66 -4.19 -6.76
N PRO A 125 -7.62 -5.17 -7.69
CA PRO A 125 -8.70 -5.36 -8.66
C PRO A 125 -10.10 -5.51 -8.03
N TYR A 126 -10.22 -6.08 -6.84
CA TYR A 126 -11.52 -6.15 -6.15
C TYR A 126 -12.05 -4.76 -5.76
N VAL A 127 -11.16 -3.89 -5.30
CA VAL A 127 -11.52 -2.51 -4.94
C VAL A 127 -12.00 -1.74 -6.17
N VAL A 128 -11.25 -1.84 -7.27
CA VAL A 128 -11.57 -1.15 -8.54
C VAL A 128 -12.91 -1.60 -9.11
N ARG A 129 -13.22 -2.89 -9.03
CA ARG A 129 -14.53 -3.40 -9.49
C ARG A 129 -15.70 -2.87 -8.69
N GLN A 130 -15.52 -2.68 -7.37
CA GLN A 130 -16.55 -2.17 -6.48
C GLN A 130 -16.72 -0.67 -6.58
N ASP A 131 -15.62 0.05 -6.81
CA ASP A 131 -15.60 1.50 -6.89
C ASP A 131 -14.68 1.94 -8.05
N PRO A 132 -15.23 2.18 -9.24
CA PRO A 132 -14.43 2.63 -10.40
C PRO A 132 -13.73 3.97 -10.18
N SER A 133 -14.16 4.77 -9.20
CA SER A 133 -13.51 6.03 -8.87
C SER A 133 -12.19 5.86 -8.12
N PHE A 134 -11.93 4.67 -7.59
CA PHE A 134 -10.75 4.36 -6.77
C PHE A 134 -9.44 4.73 -7.46
N GLU A 135 -9.29 4.41 -8.74
CA GLU A 135 -8.06 4.70 -9.49
C GLU A 135 -7.74 6.19 -9.50
N GLY A 136 -8.74 7.02 -9.85
CA GLY A 136 -8.57 8.46 -9.89
C GLY A 136 -8.29 9.06 -8.51
N VAL A 137 -8.94 8.53 -7.46
CA VAL A 137 -8.72 8.95 -6.08
C VAL A 137 -7.30 8.60 -5.64
N LEU A 138 -6.86 7.37 -5.92
CA LEU A 138 -5.51 6.91 -5.57
C LEU A 138 -4.44 7.75 -6.29
N GLN A 139 -4.59 7.95 -7.59
CA GLN A 139 -3.65 8.73 -8.37
C GLN A 139 -3.54 10.17 -7.86
N ARG A 140 -4.67 10.82 -7.61
CA ARG A 140 -4.69 12.17 -7.05
C ARG A 140 -4.04 12.25 -5.67
N THR A 141 -4.33 11.29 -4.81
CA THR A 141 -3.73 11.22 -3.46
C THR A 141 -2.22 11.01 -3.56
N PHE A 142 -1.78 10.13 -4.46
CA PHE A 142 -0.35 9.92 -4.66
C PHE A 142 0.34 11.19 -5.17
N ASP A 143 -0.15 11.77 -6.24
CA ASP A 143 0.50 12.92 -6.90
C ASP A 143 0.55 14.16 -6.00
N ARG A 144 -0.48 14.36 -5.17
CA ARG A 144 -0.60 15.55 -4.33
C ARG A 144 -0.01 15.41 -2.94
N VAL A 145 0.00 14.20 -2.39
CA VAL A 145 0.35 13.97 -0.99
C VAL A 145 1.45 12.93 -0.83
N LEU A 146 1.21 11.69 -1.29
CA LEU A 146 2.11 10.57 -1.00
C LEU A 146 3.50 10.75 -1.64
N VAL A 147 3.58 11.39 -2.79
CA VAL A 147 4.86 11.69 -3.44
C VAL A 147 5.78 12.55 -2.54
N HIS A 148 5.19 13.33 -1.64
CA HIS A 148 5.92 14.20 -0.71
C HIS A 148 6.21 13.54 0.64
N ARG A 149 5.79 12.28 0.83
CA ARG A 149 6.04 11.50 2.05
C ARG A 149 7.10 10.43 1.78
N PRO A 150 7.91 10.07 2.77
CA PRO A 150 8.86 8.96 2.62
C PRO A 150 8.14 7.62 2.70
N VAL A 151 7.30 7.31 1.72
CA VAL A 151 6.46 6.12 1.68
C VAL A 151 6.64 5.34 0.41
N LEU A 152 6.72 4.01 0.52
CA LEU A 152 6.59 3.09 -0.60
C LEU A 152 5.16 2.53 -0.61
N LEU A 153 4.40 2.90 -1.64
CA LEU A 153 3.07 2.34 -1.89
C LEU A 153 3.22 1.10 -2.79
N VAL A 154 2.81 -0.05 -2.30
CA VAL A 154 2.86 -1.31 -3.04
C VAL A 154 1.44 -1.76 -3.38
N LEU A 155 1.12 -1.81 -4.65
CA LEU A 155 -0.17 -2.25 -5.18
C LEU A 155 -0.01 -3.66 -5.75
N VAL A 156 -0.80 -4.60 -5.25
CA VAL A 156 -0.71 -6.02 -5.64
C VAL A 156 -2.03 -6.47 -6.24
N GLY A 157 -1.97 -7.20 -7.34
CA GLY A 157 -3.17 -7.73 -7.97
C GLY A 157 -2.91 -8.86 -8.96
N SER A 158 -3.92 -9.72 -9.13
CA SER A 158 -3.88 -10.85 -10.04
C SER A 158 -4.59 -10.62 -11.38
N ASP A 159 -5.36 -9.54 -11.49
CA ASP A 159 -5.98 -9.14 -12.76
C ASP A 159 -5.01 -8.29 -13.56
N LEU A 160 -4.37 -8.91 -14.55
CA LEU A 160 -3.30 -8.27 -15.33
C LEU A 160 -3.80 -7.05 -16.10
N ALA A 161 -4.97 -7.15 -16.74
CA ALA A 161 -5.53 -6.05 -17.54
C ALA A 161 -5.82 -4.83 -16.66
N MET A 162 -6.43 -5.03 -15.52
CA MET A 162 -6.76 -3.96 -14.59
C MET A 162 -5.52 -3.35 -13.95
N MET A 163 -4.52 -4.18 -13.60
CA MET A 163 -3.24 -3.70 -13.08
C MET A 163 -2.44 -2.91 -14.13
N GLU A 164 -2.56 -3.24 -15.41
CA GLU A 164 -1.96 -2.46 -16.50
C GLU A 164 -2.57 -1.06 -16.63
N GLN A 165 -3.87 -0.94 -16.41
CA GLN A 165 -4.53 0.38 -16.39
C GLN A 165 -4.03 1.27 -15.26
N LEU A 166 -3.73 0.71 -14.09
CA LEU A 166 -3.15 1.45 -12.97
C LEU A 166 -1.71 1.92 -13.23
N ASP A 167 -1.00 1.20 -14.08
CA ASP A 167 0.38 1.54 -14.45
C ASP A 167 0.45 2.69 -15.49
N ALA A 168 -0.61 2.85 -16.22
CA ALA A 168 -0.72 3.92 -17.22
C ALA A 168 -0.99 5.27 -16.57
#